data_2f790d9cf0691119694951ef7ee3ebd1
#
_entry.id   2f790d9cf0691119694951ef7ee3ebd1
#
_cell.length_a   1.000
_cell.length_b   1.000
_cell.length_c   1.000
_cell.angle_alpha   90.00
_cell.angle_beta   90.00
_cell.angle_gamma   90.00
#
_symmetry.space_group_name_H-M   'P 1'
#
loop_
_entity.id
_entity.type
_entity.pdbx_description
1 polymer ?
#
loop_
_entity_poly.entity_id
_entity_poly.type
_entity_poly.pdbx_seq_one_letter_code
_entity_poly.pdbx_strand_id
1 'polypeptide(L)'
;GKTGTYLLPLMARLNPAMPAVQALILVPTRELAVQVEQEAKTLFKGSGFTVAAVYGGVGYGKQMDALRQGVSVVVGTPGRVLDHLLRRTLNLDHISALIFDEADRMLSIGFYPDMKEIQRYLPETSIHAMLFSATYPPHVLKLAGEFLTDPQMLSLSTTQIHVAEVQHLYCECKSMEKDRTLIKILEVENPASAIIFCNTKATVHFVTAVL
;
A
#
# COMPACT_ATOMS: atom_id res chain seq x y z
N GLY A 1 12.66 6.07 2.82
CA GLY A 1 11.44 6.76 2.95
C GLY A 1 10.46 6.20 3.97
N LYS A 2 9.17 6.29 3.68
CA LYS A 2 8.07 5.90 4.59
C LYS A 2 8.20 4.46 5.12
N THR A 3 8.60 3.49 4.28
CA THR A 3 8.73 2.08 4.66
C THR A 3 9.68 1.89 5.85
N GLY A 4 10.84 2.54 5.84
CA GLY A 4 11.78 2.49 6.96
C GLY A 4 11.23 3.06 8.26
N THR A 5 10.31 4.03 8.18
CA THR A 5 9.72 4.69 9.35
C THR A 5 8.89 3.73 10.21
N TYR A 6 8.24 2.74 9.62
CA TYR A 6 7.51 1.73 10.38
C TYR A 6 8.28 0.40 10.53
N LEU A 7 9.15 0.03 9.59
CA LEU A 7 9.90 -1.22 9.70
C LEU A 7 10.95 -1.19 10.81
N LEU A 8 11.66 -0.07 10.98
CA LEU A 8 12.69 0.04 12.03
C LEU A 8 12.12 -0.07 13.45
N PRO A 9 11.03 0.64 13.83
CA PRO A 9 10.41 0.44 15.13
C PRO A 9 9.88 -0.97 15.36
N LEU A 10 9.43 -1.70 14.31
CA LEU A 10 9.01 -3.08 14.46
C LEU A 10 10.13 -3.98 14.98
N MET A 11 11.38 -3.79 14.54
CA MET A 11 12.52 -4.57 15.03
C MET A 11 12.72 -4.45 16.56
N ALA A 12 12.39 -3.30 17.13
CA ALA A 12 12.52 -3.08 18.58
C ALA A 12 11.32 -3.61 19.38
N ARG A 13 10.18 -3.85 18.74
CA ARG A 13 8.92 -4.22 19.39
C ARG A 13 8.59 -5.71 19.28
N LEU A 14 9.01 -6.34 18.19
CA LEU A 14 8.70 -7.74 17.91
C LEU A 14 9.69 -8.69 18.61
N ASN A 15 9.24 -9.90 18.87
CA ASN A 15 10.07 -10.95 19.46
C ASN A 15 10.52 -11.95 18.36
N PRO A 16 11.81 -12.00 17.99
CA PRO A 16 12.28 -12.89 16.95
C PRO A 16 12.18 -14.38 17.30
N ALA A 17 12.09 -14.72 18.60
CA ALA A 17 11.94 -16.09 19.06
C ALA A 17 10.48 -16.61 18.99
N MET A 18 9.50 -15.75 18.70
CA MET A 18 8.10 -16.14 18.62
C MET A 18 7.76 -16.59 17.18
N PRO A 19 7.40 -17.86 16.92
CA PRO A 19 7.08 -18.38 15.59
C PRO A 19 5.61 -18.06 15.22
N ALA A 20 5.22 -16.79 15.30
CA ALA A 20 3.85 -16.33 15.02
C ALA A 20 3.88 -14.98 14.31
N VAL A 21 2.79 -14.66 13.61
CA VAL A 21 2.61 -13.34 12.99
C VAL A 21 2.37 -12.30 14.07
N GLN A 22 3.28 -11.35 14.17
CA GLN A 22 3.26 -10.29 15.18
C GLN A 22 2.98 -8.91 14.57
N ALA A 23 3.19 -8.74 13.26
CA ALA A 23 2.86 -7.51 12.55
C ALA A 23 2.15 -7.81 11.22
N LEU A 24 1.12 -7.01 10.92
CA LEU A 24 0.41 -7.00 9.64
C LEU A 24 0.56 -5.63 9.00
N ILE A 25 1.04 -5.61 7.76
CA ILE A 25 1.17 -4.40 6.94
C ILE A 25 0.21 -4.54 5.76
N LEU A 26 -0.82 -3.71 5.72
CA LEU A 26 -1.78 -3.65 4.63
C LEU A 26 -1.35 -2.61 3.60
N VAL A 27 -1.35 -3.02 2.34
CA VAL A 27 -0.93 -2.20 1.20
C VAL A 27 -1.93 -2.33 0.04
N PRO A 28 -2.11 -1.31 -0.81
CA PRO A 28 -3.13 -1.31 -1.86
C PRO A 28 -2.83 -2.23 -3.03
N THR A 29 -1.56 -2.52 -3.32
CA THR A 29 -1.17 -3.23 -4.54
C THR A 29 -0.19 -4.37 -4.29
N ARG A 30 -0.19 -5.32 -5.22
CA ARG A 30 0.77 -6.43 -5.26
C ARG A 30 2.22 -5.93 -5.33
N GLU A 31 2.46 -4.95 -6.19
CA GLU A 31 3.78 -4.38 -6.43
C GLU A 31 4.34 -3.79 -5.14
N LEU A 32 3.51 -3.04 -4.39
CA LEU A 32 3.92 -2.47 -3.11
C LEU A 32 4.13 -3.57 -2.05
N ALA A 33 3.31 -4.63 -2.04
CA ALA A 33 3.51 -5.75 -1.12
C ALA A 33 4.88 -6.42 -1.33
N VAL A 34 5.26 -6.67 -2.58
CA VAL A 34 6.56 -7.23 -2.94
C VAL A 34 7.71 -6.28 -2.59
N GLN A 35 7.55 -4.99 -2.87
CA GLN A 35 8.57 -3.98 -2.54
C GLN A 35 8.80 -3.91 -1.03
N VAL A 36 7.74 -3.79 -0.23
CA VAL A 36 7.84 -3.71 1.24
C VAL A 36 8.43 -5.02 1.82
N GLU A 37 8.05 -6.18 1.28
CA GLU A 37 8.64 -7.47 1.67
C GLU A 37 10.16 -7.47 1.44
N GLN A 38 10.63 -7.02 0.28
CA GLN A 38 12.06 -6.98 -0.05
C GLN A 38 12.83 -6.00 0.84
N GLU A 39 12.27 -4.80 1.06
CA GLU A 39 12.85 -3.82 1.98
C GLU A 39 12.93 -4.38 3.41
N ALA A 40 11.84 -5.03 3.89
CA ALA A 40 11.80 -5.65 5.20
C ALA A 40 12.82 -6.79 5.33
N LYS A 41 12.94 -7.69 4.35
CA LYS A 41 13.95 -8.76 4.33
C LYS A 41 15.38 -8.20 4.38
N THR A 42 15.62 -7.08 3.73
CA THR A 42 16.94 -6.43 3.74
C THR A 42 17.25 -5.84 5.12
N LEU A 43 16.28 -5.12 5.71
CA LEU A 43 16.45 -4.49 7.03
C LEU A 43 16.54 -5.53 8.16
N PHE A 44 15.78 -6.62 8.07
CA PHE A 44 15.71 -7.66 9.10
C PHE A 44 16.80 -8.75 8.94
N LYS A 45 17.70 -8.57 7.99
CA LYS A 45 18.79 -9.54 7.79
C LYS A 45 19.62 -9.74 9.07
N GLY A 46 19.69 -10.99 9.54
CA GLY A 46 20.40 -11.34 10.76
C GLY A 46 19.66 -11.08 12.07
N SER A 47 18.45 -10.52 12.05
CA SER A 47 17.66 -10.25 13.24
C SER A 47 16.82 -11.44 13.74
N GLY A 48 16.66 -12.49 12.94
CA GLY A 48 15.75 -13.61 13.20
C GLY A 48 14.30 -13.38 12.78
N PHE A 49 13.92 -12.20 12.33
CA PHE A 49 12.59 -11.94 11.79
C PHE A 49 12.43 -12.45 10.36
N THR A 50 11.26 -13.02 10.10
CA THR A 50 10.86 -13.53 8.78
C THR A 50 9.68 -12.72 8.25
N VAL A 51 9.64 -12.53 6.94
CA VAL A 51 8.61 -11.71 6.26
C VAL A 51 8.04 -12.47 5.09
N ALA A 52 6.72 -12.42 4.93
CA ALA A 52 6.03 -12.95 3.75
C ALA A 52 5.06 -11.94 3.16
N ALA A 53 5.04 -11.87 1.82
CA ALA A 53 4.03 -11.11 1.10
C ALA A 53 2.84 -11.98 0.69
N VAL A 54 1.60 -11.50 0.92
CA VAL A 54 0.36 -12.16 0.52
C VAL A 54 -0.50 -11.20 -0.32
N TYR A 55 -0.75 -11.57 -1.58
CA TYR A 55 -1.46 -10.71 -2.54
C TYR A 55 -2.20 -11.51 -3.59
N GLY A 56 -3.20 -10.89 -4.20
CA GLY A 56 -4.05 -11.49 -5.25
C GLY A 56 -3.34 -11.66 -6.60
N GLY A 57 -4.03 -12.33 -7.53
CA GLY A 57 -3.53 -12.53 -8.90
C GLY A 57 -2.48 -13.63 -9.07
N VAL A 58 -2.18 -14.39 -8.01
CA VAL A 58 -1.28 -15.56 -8.03
C VAL A 58 -1.85 -16.69 -7.20
N GLY A 59 -1.35 -17.92 -7.42
CA GLY A 59 -1.77 -19.10 -6.66
C GLY A 59 -1.44 -19.00 -5.16
N TYR A 60 -2.15 -19.77 -4.35
CA TYR A 60 -2.00 -19.76 -2.89
C TYR A 60 -0.77 -20.54 -2.39
N GLY A 61 -0.30 -21.55 -3.14
CA GLY A 61 0.68 -22.53 -2.66
C GLY A 61 1.88 -21.91 -1.96
N LYS A 62 2.64 -21.09 -2.69
CA LYS A 62 3.85 -20.44 -2.12
C LYS A 62 3.57 -19.56 -0.91
N GLN A 63 2.42 -18.85 -0.90
CA GLN A 63 2.04 -18.00 0.23
C GLN A 63 1.66 -18.86 1.44
N MET A 64 0.91 -19.95 1.23
CA MET A 64 0.56 -20.89 2.29
C MET A 64 1.80 -21.57 2.89
N ASP A 65 2.74 -21.96 2.05
CA ASP A 65 3.99 -22.61 2.51
C ASP A 65 4.82 -21.63 3.36
N ALA A 66 4.95 -20.38 2.92
CA ALA A 66 5.62 -19.34 3.69
C ALA A 66 4.94 -19.11 5.07
N LEU A 67 3.61 -19.00 5.09
CA LEU A 67 2.85 -18.80 6.32
C LEU A 67 2.97 -20.01 7.28
N ARG A 68 3.00 -21.25 6.76
CA ARG A 68 3.19 -22.48 7.56
C ARG A 68 4.57 -22.59 8.17
N GLN A 69 5.60 -22.08 7.51
CA GLN A 69 6.96 -22.06 8.05
C GLN A 69 7.14 -21.12 9.24
N GLY A 70 6.13 -20.28 9.51
CA GLY A 70 6.14 -19.27 10.55
C GLY A 70 6.81 -17.99 10.06
N VAL A 71 6.06 -16.90 10.06
CA VAL A 71 6.54 -15.56 9.70
C VAL A 71 6.20 -14.57 10.79
N SER A 72 7.13 -13.64 11.05
CA SER A 72 6.95 -12.59 12.06
C SER A 72 6.11 -11.44 11.53
N VAL A 73 6.26 -11.14 10.24
CA VAL A 73 5.61 -10.00 9.57
C VAL A 73 4.93 -10.46 8.29
N VAL A 74 3.67 -10.12 8.14
CA VAL A 74 2.91 -10.32 6.89
C VAL A 74 2.69 -8.96 6.23
N VAL A 75 3.03 -8.86 4.96
CA VAL A 75 2.71 -7.70 4.10
C VAL A 75 1.67 -8.16 3.09
N GLY A 76 0.53 -7.49 2.98
CA GLY A 76 -0.49 -8.00 2.05
C GLY A 76 -1.52 -7.01 1.58
N THR A 77 -2.17 -7.38 0.45
CA THR A 77 -3.37 -6.68 0.00
C THR A 77 -4.58 -7.15 0.79
N PRO A 78 -5.51 -6.24 1.20
CA PRO A 78 -6.61 -6.60 2.11
C PRO A 78 -7.39 -7.84 1.70
N GLY A 79 -7.86 -7.94 0.45
CA GLY A 79 -8.64 -9.09 -0.01
C GLY A 79 -7.90 -10.42 0.11
N ARG A 80 -6.60 -10.52 -0.20
CA ARG A 80 -5.83 -11.75 -0.06
C ARG A 80 -5.51 -12.08 1.40
N VAL A 81 -5.28 -11.07 2.23
CA VAL A 81 -5.13 -11.26 3.69
C VAL A 81 -6.41 -11.85 4.25
N LEU A 82 -7.57 -11.29 3.90
CA LEU A 82 -8.88 -11.81 4.30
C LEU A 82 -9.10 -13.25 3.82
N ASP A 83 -8.76 -13.58 2.58
CA ASP A 83 -8.83 -14.96 2.06
C ASP A 83 -8.04 -15.96 2.92
N HIS A 84 -6.82 -15.59 3.34
CA HIS A 84 -6.00 -16.43 4.21
C HIS A 84 -6.56 -16.57 5.62
N LEU A 85 -7.18 -15.51 6.17
CA LEU A 85 -7.89 -15.56 7.47
C LEU A 85 -9.11 -16.48 7.40
N LEU A 86 -9.97 -16.34 6.38
CA LEU A 86 -11.14 -17.18 6.15
C LEU A 86 -10.76 -18.66 5.98
N ARG A 87 -9.64 -18.95 5.32
CA ARG A 87 -9.08 -20.28 5.12
C ARG A 87 -8.33 -20.82 6.35
N ARG A 88 -8.17 -20.02 7.40
CA ARG A 88 -7.38 -20.34 8.60
C ARG A 88 -5.92 -20.70 8.29
N THR A 89 -5.37 -20.18 7.20
CA THR A 89 -3.95 -20.32 6.82
C THR A 89 -3.10 -19.16 7.34
N LEU A 90 -3.74 -18.10 7.82
CA LEU A 90 -3.16 -16.97 8.55
C LEU A 90 -3.92 -16.83 9.87
N ASN A 91 -3.18 -16.61 10.95
CA ASN A 91 -3.72 -16.34 12.28
C ASN A 91 -3.12 -15.01 12.79
N LEU A 92 -3.94 -14.17 13.41
CA LEU A 92 -3.55 -12.86 13.95
C LEU A 92 -3.62 -12.79 15.48
N ASP A 93 -3.74 -13.92 16.18
CA ASP A 93 -3.88 -13.96 17.66
C ASP A 93 -2.71 -13.32 18.41
N HIS A 94 -1.53 -13.28 17.78
CA HIS A 94 -0.31 -12.72 18.38
C HIS A 94 0.11 -11.39 17.77
N ILE A 95 -0.77 -10.75 17.00
CA ILE A 95 -0.44 -9.47 16.37
C ILE A 95 -0.31 -8.36 17.43
N SER A 96 0.76 -7.61 17.35
CA SER A 96 1.04 -6.45 18.22
C SER A 96 1.18 -5.14 17.44
N ALA A 97 1.30 -5.23 16.10
CA ALA A 97 1.40 -4.06 15.24
C ALA A 97 0.55 -4.22 13.96
N LEU A 98 -0.19 -3.18 13.60
CA LEU A 98 -1.00 -3.09 12.39
C LEU A 98 -0.65 -1.80 11.64
N ILE A 99 -0.21 -1.93 10.41
CA ILE A 99 0.19 -0.80 9.59
C ILE A 99 -0.68 -0.73 8.34
N PHE A 100 -1.20 0.46 8.05
CA PHE A 100 -1.85 0.80 6.80
C PHE A 100 -0.91 1.70 6.00
N ASP A 101 -0.42 1.25 4.86
CA ASP A 101 0.41 2.06 3.96
C ASP A 101 -0.39 2.41 2.70
N GLU A 102 -0.32 3.66 2.26
CA GLU A 102 -1.16 4.23 1.20
C GLU A 102 -2.67 4.03 1.46
N ALA A 103 -3.13 4.42 2.66
CA ALA A 103 -4.52 4.19 3.10
C ALA A 103 -5.56 4.85 2.19
N ASP A 104 -5.31 6.05 1.68
CA ASP A 104 -6.16 6.75 0.71
C ASP A 104 -6.35 5.92 -0.57
N ARG A 105 -5.30 5.29 -1.05
CA ARG A 105 -5.34 4.41 -2.22
C ARG A 105 -6.09 3.11 -1.95
N MET A 106 -5.92 2.49 -0.80
CA MET A 106 -6.71 1.30 -0.42
C MET A 106 -8.21 1.60 -0.42
N LEU A 107 -8.60 2.76 0.11
CA LEU A 107 -10.01 3.21 0.12
C LEU A 107 -10.52 3.51 -1.29
N SER A 108 -9.72 4.16 -2.15
CA SER A 108 -10.11 4.47 -3.53
C SER A 108 -10.28 3.22 -4.41
N ILE A 109 -9.54 2.15 -4.12
CA ILE A 109 -9.69 0.84 -4.80
C ILE A 109 -10.92 0.08 -4.29
N GLY A 110 -11.45 0.44 -3.11
CA GLY A 110 -12.64 -0.17 -2.53
C GLY A 110 -12.36 -1.27 -1.50
N PHE A 111 -11.17 -1.33 -0.90
CA PHE A 111 -10.79 -2.32 0.10
C PHE A 111 -11.37 -2.06 1.52
N TYR A 112 -12.19 -1.04 1.69
CA TYR A 112 -12.79 -0.76 3.01
C TYR A 112 -13.55 -1.95 3.61
N PRO A 113 -14.42 -2.68 2.86
CA PRO A 113 -15.11 -3.85 3.41
C PRO A 113 -14.15 -4.94 3.88
N ASP A 114 -13.09 -5.23 3.10
CA ASP A 114 -12.11 -6.25 3.45
C ASP A 114 -11.35 -5.87 4.73
N MET A 115 -10.94 -4.59 4.86
CA MET A 115 -10.28 -4.09 6.05
C MET A 115 -11.18 -4.20 7.29
N LYS A 116 -12.48 -3.88 7.18
CA LYS A 116 -13.44 -4.04 8.26
C LYS A 116 -13.65 -5.49 8.67
N GLU A 117 -13.63 -6.40 7.71
CA GLU A 117 -13.73 -7.82 8.02
C GLU A 117 -12.46 -8.35 8.68
N ILE A 118 -11.26 -7.93 8.23
CA ILE A 118 -9.98 -8.25 8.89
C ILE A 118 -9.98 -7.79 10.35
N GLN A 119 -10.61 -6.64 10.66
CA GLN A 119 -10.70 -6.13 12.04
C GLN A 119 -11.29 -7.15 13.02
N ARG A 120 -12.20 -8.02 12.58
CA ARG A 120 -12.83 -9.05 13.41
C ARG A 120 -11.89 -10.18 13.83
N TYR A 121 -10.78 -10.32 13.14
CA TYR A 121 -9.74 -11.32 13.44
C TYR A 121 -8.59 -10.75 14.30
N LEU A 122 -8.63 -9.46 14.62
CA LEU A 122 -7.66 -8.86 15.50
C LEU A 122 -7.96 -9.24 16.95
N PRO A 123 -6.94 -9.49 17.79
CA PRO A 123 -7.15 -9.78 19.19
C PRO A 123 -7.68 -8.54 19.95
N GLU A 124 -8.35 -8.76 21.07
CA GLU A 124 -8.83 -7.69 21.96
C GLU A 124 -7.71 -6.95 22.72
N THR A 125 -6.49 -7.45 22.61
CA THR A 125 -5.31 -6.83 23.21
C THR A 125 -4.93 -5.52 22.51
N SER A 126 -4.21 -4.65 23.22
CA SER A 126 -3.74 -3.38 22.63
C SER A 126 -2.78 -3.65 21.46
N ILE A 127 -3.17 -3.21 20.27
CA ILE A 127 -2.38 -3.27 19.05
C ILE A 127 -1.85 -1.88 18.74
N HIS A 128 -0.56 -1.77 18.45
CA HIS A 128 0.01 -0.53 17.95
C HIS A 128 -0.34 -0.34 16.47
N ALA A 129 -1.36 0.46 16.21
CA ALA A 129 -1.81 0.73 14.85
C ALA A 129 -1.21 2.04 14.31
N MET A 130 -0.75 2.01 13.07
CA MET A 130 -0.20 3.16 12.34
C MET A 130 -0.85 3.27 10.96
N LEU A 131 -1.15 4.51 10.55
CA LEU A 131 -1.73 4.78 9.23
C LEU A 131 -0.88 5.81 8.49
N PHE A 132 -0.40 5.41 7.32
CA PHE A 132 0.35 6.24 6.39
C PHE A 132 -0.49 6.53 5.15
N SER A 133 -0.59 7.79 4.79
CA SER A 133 -1.36 8.25 3.62
C SER A 133 -0.71 9.48 3.00
N ALA A 134 -0.89 9.66 1.71
CA ALA A 134 -0.47 10.89 1.04
C ALA A 134 -1.44 12.04 1.35
N THR A 135 -2.72 11.71 1.51
CA THR A 135 -3.81 12.66 1.78
C THR A 135 -4.68 12.17 2.94
N TYR A 136 -5.32 13.10 3.65
CA TYR A 136 -6.19 12.79 4.80
C TYR A 136 -7.61 13.37 4.61
N PRO A 137 -8.32 12.98 3.54
CA PRO A 137 -9.73 13.35 3.38
C PRO A 137 -10.60 12.69 4.47
N PRO A 138 -11.87 13.15 4.66
CA PRO A 138 -12.73 12.65 5.74
C PRO A 138 -12.87 11.12 5.83
N HIS A 139 -12.86 10.41 4.71
CA HIS A 139 -12.97 8.95 4.70
C HIS A 139 -11.68 8.25 5.20
N VAL A 140 -10.49 8.84 5.00
CA VAL A 140 -9.23 8.34 5.59
C VAL A 140 -9.20 8.61 7.09
N LEU A 141 -9.63 9.79 7.52
CA LEU A 141 -9.74 10.12 8.95
C LEU A 141 -10.76 9.21 9.66
N LYS A 142 -11.88 8.86 8.99
CA LYS A 142 -12.83 7.89 9.51
C LYS A 142 -12.18 6.52 9.70
N LEU A 143 -11.45 6.00 8.70
CA LEU A 143 -10.70 4.75 8.82
C LEU A 143 -9.71 4.80 9.99
N ALA A 144 -8.97 5.90 10.13
CA ALA A 144 -8.06 6.08 11.26
C ALA A 144 -8.78 5.98 12.60
N GLY A 145 -9.93 6.66 12.78
CA GLY A 145 -10.73 6.60 13.99
C GLY A 145 -11.33 5.22 14.31
N GLU A 146 -11.44 4.32 13.32
CA GLU A 146 -11.95 2.97 13.51
C GLU A 146 -10.87 1.95 13.91
N PHE A 147 -9.61 2.20 13.57
CA PHE A 147 -8.51 1.25 13.78
C PHE A 147 -7.44 1.74 14.74
N LEU A 148 -7.31 3.03 14.97
CA LEU A 148 -6.29 3.60 15.83
C LEU A 148 -6.92 4.07 17.16
N THR A 149 -6.25 3.79 18.27
CA THR A 149 -6.63 4.29 19.60
C THR A 149 -5.80 5.52 19.89
N ASP A 150 -6.45 6.64 20.23
CA ASP A 150 -5.83 7.93 20.52
C ASP A 150 -4.73 8.33 19.52
N PRO A 151 -5.05 8.39 18.21
CA PRO A 151 -4.03 8.60 17.20
C PRO A 151 -3.41 10.00 17.29
N GLN A 152 -2.09 10.06 17.27
CA GLN A 152 -1.36 11.30 17.07
C GLN A 152 -1.17 11.53 15.57
N MET A 153 -1.61 12.69 15.08
CA MET A 153 -1.44 13.05 13.67
C MET A 153 -0.13 13.82 13.48
N LEU A 154 0.76 13.24 12.67
CA LEU A 154 2.00 13.90 12.24
C LEU A 154 1.89 14.24 10.75
N SER A 155 1.74 15.52 10.42
CA SER A 155 1.77 16.01 9.05
C SER A 155 3.13 16.59 8.73
N LEU A 156 3.80 16.01 7.73
CA LEU A 156 5.07 16.50 7.19
C LEU A 156 4.85 17.38 5.95
N SER A 157 3.62 17.48 5.46
CA SER A 157 3.25 18.41 4.39
C SER A 157 3.27 19.82 4.96
N THR A 158 4.33 20.55 4.68
CA THR A 158 4.27 22.00 4.75
C THR A 158 3.22 22.50 3.77
N THR A 159 2.63 23.64 4.03
CA THR A 159 1.49 24.31 3.39
C THR A 159 1.48 24.39 1.84
N GLN A 160 2.44 23.80 1.16
CA GLN A 160 2.51 23.78 -0.31
C GLN A 160 2.17 22.37 -0.84
N ILE A 161 0.94 22.21 -1.29
CA ILE A 161 0.46 21.02 -2.04
C ILE A 161 1.15 20.94 -3.42
N HIS A 162 1.78 22.01 -3.86
CA HIS A 162 2.44 22.13 -5.15
C HIS A 162 3.97 22.29 -4.99
N VAL A 163 4.71 21.51 -5.76
CA VAL A 163 6.15 21.76 -5.96
C VAL A 163 6.27 23.05 -6.75
N ALA A 164 6.95 24.05 -6.20
CA ALA A 164 7.00 25.40 -6.80
C ALA A 164 7.60 25.42 -8.23
N GLU A 165 8.43 24.43 -8.54
CA GLU A 165 9.05 24.27 -9.86
C GLU A 165 8.15 23.57 -10.89
N VAL A 166 6.97 23.05 -10.50
CA VAL A 166 6.03 22.40 -11.43
C VAL A 166 5.00 23.40 -11.92
N GLN A 167 5.03 23.69 -13.22
CA GLN A 167 4.01 24.48 -13.88
C GLN A 167 2.81 23.60 -14.25
N HIS A 168 1.63 23.94 -13.74
CA HIS A 168 0.38 23.24 -14.03
C HIS A 168 -0.35 23.95 -15.18
N LEU A 169 -0.54 23.24 -16.29
CA LEU A 169 -1.26 23.72 -17.46
C LEU A 169 -2.44 22.81 -17.77
N TYR A 170 -3.49 23.35 -18.37
CA TYR A 170 -4.58 22.57 -18.91
C TYR A 170 -4.93 23.03 -20.32
N CYS A 171 -5.41 22.09 -21.14
CA CYS A 171 -5.86 22.35 -22.50
C CYS A 171 -7.27 21.81 -22.66
N GLU A 172 -8.19 22.69 -23.02
CA GLU A 172 -9.57 22.30 -23.36
C GLU A 172 -9.62 21.81 -24.81
N CYS A 173 -10.14 20.59 -24.99
CA CYS A 173 -10.33 20.01 -26.33
C CYS A 173 -11.57 19.11 -26.35
N LYS A 174 -12.14 18.91 -27.55
CA LYS A 174 -13.23 17.95 -27.72
C LYS A 174 -12.71 16.53 -27.49
N SER A 175 -13.56 15.67 -26.95
CA SER A 175 -13.18 14.29 -26.62
C SER A 175 -12.56 13.51 -27.81
N MET A 176 -13.04 13.76 -29.04
CA MET A 176 -12.56 13.12 -30.27
C MET A 176 -11.26 13.75 -30.83
N GLU A 177 -10.75 14.81 -30.22
CA GLU A 177 -9.56 15.54 -30.66
C GLU A 177 -8.40 15.41 -29.67
N LYS A 178 -8.57 14.61 -28.61
CA LYS A 178 -7.57 14.49 -27.53
C LYS A 178 -6.21 13.99 -28.01
N ASP A 179 -6.20 12.99 -28.87
CA ASP A 179 -4.99 12.40 -29.46
C ASP A 179 -4.25 13.42 -30.35
N ARG A 180 -4.97 14.09 -31.24
CA ARG A 180 -4.38 15.16 -32.08
C ARG A 180 -3.87 16.33 -31.25
N THR A 181 -4.59 16.70 -30.21
CA THR A 181 -4.17 17.78 -29.30
C THR A 181 -2.94 17.37 -28.52
N LEU A 182 -2.84 16.12 -28.07
CA LEU A 182 -1.65 15.58 -27.40
C LEU A 182 -0.41 15.67 -28.31
N ILE A 183 -0.53 15.22 -29.56
CA ILE A 183 0.57 15.30 -30.54
C ILE A 183 1.03 16.75 -30.69
N LYS A 184 0.10 17.69 -30.91
CA LYS A 184 0.43 19.11 -31.05
C LYS A 184 1.12 19.68 -29.82
N ILE A 185 0.69 19.29 -28.60
CA ILE A 185 1.35 19.72 -27.35
C ILE A 185 2.79 19.19 -27.33
N LEU A 186 3.02 17.93 -27.65
CA LEU A 186 4.36 17.35 -27.68
C LEU A 186 5.25 17.98 -28.74
N GLU A 187 4.70 18.31 -29.92
CA GLU A 187 5.43 19.02 -30.97
C GLU A 187 5.84 20.45 -30.56
N VAL A 188 4.94 21.17 -29.90
CA VAL A 188 5.17 22.56 -29.47
C VAL A 188 6.13 22.63 -28.30
N GLU A 189 5.88 21.81 -27.28
CA GLU A 189 6.68 21.79 -26.02
C GLU A 189 8.05 21.10 -26.22
N ASN A 190 8.14 20.19 -27.19
CA ASN A 190 9.36 19.43 -27.54
C ASN A 190 10.14 18.94 -26.30
N PRO A 191 9.51 18.23 -25.34
CA PRO A 191 10.13 17.85 -24.10
C PRO A 191 11.23 16.79 -24.32
N ALA A 192 12.31 16.85 -23.57
CA ALA A 192 13.36 15.82 -23.59
C ALA A 192 12.85 14.45 -23.11
N SER A 193 11.81 14.43 -22.25
CA SER A 193 11.09 13.22 -21.82
C SER A 193 9.67 13.59 -21.43
N ALA A 194 8.73 12.67 -21.65
CA ALA A 194 7.32 12.85 -21.31
C ALA A 194 6.75 11.58 -20.67
N ILE A 195 5.83 11.75 -19.71
CA ILE A 195 5.03 10.67 -19.13
C ILE A 195 3.57 10.98 -19.41
N ILE A 196 2.87 10.06 -20.07
CA ILE A 196 1.46 10.22 -20.43
C ILE A 196 0.63 9.22 -19.63
N PHE A 197 -0.25 9.73 -18.76
CA PHE A 197 -1.15 8.91 -17.96
C PHE A 197 -2.47 8.71 -18.70
N CYS A 198 -2.91 7.46 -18.80
CA CYS A 198 -4.18 7.07 -19.43
C CYS A 198 -5.05 6.28 -18.46
N ASN A 199 -6.38 6.39 -18.57
CA ASN A 199 -7.32 5.73 -17.70
C ASN A 199 -7.43 4.21 -17.93
N THR A 200 -7.10 3.72 -19.12
CA THR A 200 -7.22 2.29 -19.47
C THR A 200 -5.98 1.78 -20.23
N LYS A 201 -5.72 0.47 -20.10
CA LYS A 201 -4.65 -0.19 -20.86
C LYS A 201 -4.85 -0.06 -22.38
N ALA A 202 -6.09 -0.13 -22.85
CA ALA A 202 -6.42 0.05 -24.27
C ALA A 202 -6.01 1.44 -24.77
N THR A 203 -6.27 2.50 -23.97
CA THR A 203 -5.83 3.86 -24.30
C THR A 203 -4.30 3.98 -24.29
N VAL A 204 -3.61 3.31 -23.36
CA VAL A 204 -2.13 3.28 -23.35
C VAL A 204 -1.61 2.69 -24.65
N HIS A 205 -2.10 1.50 -25.04
CA HIS A 205 -1.68 0.86 -26.29
C HIS A 205 -1.95 1.75 -27.53
N PHE A 206 -3.12 2.37 -27.57
CA PHE A 206 -3.48 3.28 -28.66
C PHE A 206 -2.52 4.49 -28.72
N VAL A 207 -2.33 5.18 -27.60
CA VAL A 207 -1.42 6.36 -27.55
C VAL A 207 0.02 5.97 -27.89
N THR A 208 0.50 4.82 -27.42
CA THR A 208 1.84 4.32 -27.77
C THR A 208 2.01 4.04 -29.27
N ALA A 209 0.92 3.62 -29.95
CA ALA A 209 0.97 3.36 -31.39
C ALA A 209 0.84 4.64 -32.24
N VAL A 210 0.31 5.71 -31.68
CA VAL A 210 0.10 7.00 -32.36
C VAL A 210 1.31 7.93 -32.22
N LEU A 211 2.10 7.79 -31.15
CA LEU A 211 3.34 8.54 -30.88
C LEU A 211 4.56 7.83 -31.46
#